data_5452b5d39970d117341fef6965e55082
#
_entry.id   5452b5d39970d117341fef6965e55082
#
_cell.length_a   1.000
_cell.length_b   1.000
_cell.length_c   1.000
_cell.angle_alpha   90.00
_cell.angle_beta   90.00
_cell.angle_gamma   90.00
#
_symmetry.space_group_name_H-M   'P 1'
#
loop_
_entity.id
_entity.type
_entity.pdbx_description
1 polymer ?
#
loop_
_entity_poly.entity_id
_entity_poly.type
_entity_poly.pdbx_seq_one_letter_code
_entity_poly.pdbx_strand_id
1 'polypeptide(L)'
;MSDVNSIEMPETLGVIAGLGTYPWQLARSAHAQGVKRVVAFAFKGETERVIGKYADEVVWMHLGSLQALLDAVQAKGVRKIVMAGQIKPTRLFSLRLDAKALSVLRTLKTKNAHTIFGAIGDELRAIGAELLPASCFMETEMPEAGTLGRRAPDEREQADIQLGAKAAKVTSGLEIGQ
;
A
#
# COMPACT_ATOMS: atom_id res chain seq x y z
N MET A 1 18.33 12.52 4.32
CA MET A 1 17.16 13.03 5.04
C MET A 1 16.32 13.70 3.98
N SER A 2 15.43 12.94 3.37
CA SER A 2 14.55 13.43 2.29
C SER A 2 13.37 14.08 2.98
N ASP A 3 13.09 15.32 2.63
CA ASP A 3 11.98 16.11 3.13
C ASP A 3 10.67 15.31 3.08
N VAL A 4 10.19 14.90 4.23
CA VAL A 4 8.77 14.56 4.43
C VAL A 4 8.06 15.91 4.47
N ASN A 5 8.04 16.55 3.27
CA ASN A 5 7.46 17.84 3.07
C ASN A 5 5.95 17.70 3.36
N SER A 6 5.44 18.49 4.22
CA SER A 6 4.07 18.67 4.67
C SER A 6 3.05 18.22 3.61
N ILE A 7 2.67 16.95 3.66
CA ILE A 7 1.52 16.47 2.87
C ILE A 7 0.33 17.25 3.39
N GLU A 8 -0.24 18.10 2.54
CA GLU A 8 -1.46 18.79 2.88
C GLU A 8 -2.51 17.78 3.29
N MET A 9 -3.00 17.89 4.52
CA MET A 9 -3.93 16.95 5.13
C MET A 9 -5.18 16.81 4.24
N PRO A 10 -5.44 15.64 3.66
CA PRO A 10 -6.61 15.49 2.80
C PRO A 10 -7.89 15.47 3.63
N GLU A 11 -8.91 16.12 3.15
CA GLU A 11 -10.25 16.00 3.73
C GLU A 11 -10.79 14.57 3.56
N THR A 12 -10.53 13.95 2.41
CA THR A 12 -10.89 12.57 2.10
C THR A 12 -9.65 11.78 1.67
N LEU A 13 -9.41 10.67 2.34
CA LEU A 13 -8.35 9.71 2.02
C LEU A 13 -8.94 8.43 1.43
N GLY A 14 -8.41 7.99 0.30
CA GLY A 14 -8.66 6.65 -0.24
C GLY A 14 -7.65 5.64 0.30
N VAL A 15 -8.11 4.45 0.66
CA VAL A 15 -7.25 3.33 1.02
C VAL A 15 -7.53 2.17 0.09
N ILE A 16 -6.60 1.85 -0.82
CA ILE A 16 -6.66 0.60 -1.57
C ILE A 16 -6.20 -0.51 -0.63
N ALA A 17 -7.17 -1.27 -0.13
CA ALA A 17 -7.01 -2.16 1.02
C ALA A 17 -6.77 -3.60 0.58
N GLY A 18 -5.54 -4.07 0.75
CA GLY A 18 -5.18 -5.49 0.59
C GLY A 18 -5.46 -6.32 1.84
N LEU A 19 -4.74 -7.45 1.95
CA LEU A 19 -4.78 -8.37 3.09
C LEU A 19 -3.94 -7.84 4.25
N GLY A 20 -4.33 -8.22 5.47
CA GLY A 20 -3.60 -7.97 6.71
C GLY A 20 -4.12 -6.76 7.47
N THR A 21 -3.45 -6.48 8.58
CA THR A 21 -3.91 -5.47 9.56
C THR A 21 -3.62 -4.04 9.12
N TYR A 22 -2.62 -3.84 8.28
CA TYR A 22 -2.13 -2.52 7.88
C TYR A 22 -3.25 -1.61 7.31
N PRO A 23 -4.16 -2.05 6.41
CA PRO A 23 -5.20 -1.20 5.86
C PRO A 23 -6.13 -0.57 6.91
N TRP A 24 -6.60 -1.34 7.89
CA TRP A 24 -7.49 -0.81 8.91
C TRP A 24 -6.74 -0.02 9.99
N GLN A 25 -5.48 -0.36 10.29
CA GLN A 25 -4.62 0.46 11.16
C GLN A 25 -4.38 1.84 10.53
N LEU A 26 -4.06 1.89 9.23
CA LEU A 26 -3.90 3.13 8.48
C LEU A 26 -5.20 3.96 8.51
N ALA A 27 -6.35 3.36 8.27
CA ALA A 27 -7.63 4.07 8.34
C ALA A 27 -7.88 4.67 9.72
N ARG A 28 -7.63 3.90 10.79
CA ARG A 28 -7.71 4.36 12.18
C ARG A 28 -6.76 5.52 12.46
N SER A 29 -5.50 5.38 12.05
CA SER A 29 -4.48 6.39 12.28
C SER A 29 -4.73 7.66 11.49
N ALA A 30 -5.19 7.56 10.25
CA ALA A 30 -5.59 8.71 9.44
C ALA A 30 -6.69 9.55 10.13
N HIS A 31 -7.71 8.90 10.69
CA HIS A 31 -8.74 9.58 11.47
C HIS A 31 -8.17 10.24 12.73
N ALA A 32 -7.30 9.54 13.46
CA ALA A 32 -6.64 10.11 14.65
C ALA A 32 -5.80 11.35 14.33
N GLN A 33 -5.27 11.45 13.11
CA GLN A 33 -4.49 12.59 12.63
C GLN A 33 -5.36 13.68 11.97
N GLY A 34 -6.68 13.51 11.88
CA GLY A 34 -7.59 14.56 11.45
C GLY A 34 -8.18 14.41 10.04
N VAL A 35 -7.94 13.29 9.34
CA VAL A 35 -8.65 12.98 8.09
C VAL A 35 -10.12 12.79 8.40
N LYS A 36 -10.98 13.59 7.76
CA LYS A 36 -12.43 13.62 8.06
C LYS A 36 -13.17 12.43 7.49
N ARG A 37 -12.73 11.92 6.33
CA ARG A 37 -13.40 10.83 5.64
C ARG A 37 -12.39 9.86 5.04
N VAL A 38 -12.53 8.58 5.35
CA VAL A 38 -11.73 7.49 4.79
C VAL A 38 -12.62 6.59 3.94
N VAL A 39 -12.28 6.42 2.67
CA VAL A 39 -12.95 5.51 1.73
C VAL A 39 -12.02 4.33 1.44
N ALA A 40 -12.44 3.13 1.84
CA ALA A 40 -11.68 1.91 1.58
C ALA A 40 -12.16 1.24 0.28
N PHE A 41 -11.25 1.01 -0.65
CA PHE A 41 -11.44 0.19 -1.85
C PHE A 41 -10.93 -1.21 -1.52
N ALA A 42 -11.85 -2.12 -1.22
CA ALA A 42 -11.57 -3.42 -0.62
C ALA A 42 -11.79 -4.57 -1.61
N PHE A 43 -10.97 -5.60 -1.53
CA PHE A 43 -11.02 -6.74 -2.43
C PHE A 43 -11.66 -7.95 -1.77
N LYS A 44 -12.71 -8.49 -2.40
CA LYS A 44 -13.42 -9.68 -1.93
C LYS A 44 -12.47 -10.88 -1.83
N GLY A 45 -12.40 -11.47 -0.65
CA GLY A 45 -11.54 -12.61 -0.35
C GLY A 45 -10.08 -12.27 0.00
N GLU A 46 -9.70 -10.98 -0.05
CA GLU A 46 -8.38 -10.48 0.39
C GLU A 46 -8.52 -9.59 1.62
N THR A 47 -9.23 -8.48 1.49
CA THR A 47 -9.36 -7.48 2.56
C THR A 47 -10.16 -8.02 3.74
N GLU A 48 -9.67 -7.78 4.94
CA GLU A 48 -10.37 -8.15 6.17
C GLU A 48 -11.61 -7.27 6.38
N ARG A 49 -12.73 -7.89 6.76
CA ARG A 49 -14.00 -7.16 6.97
C ARG A 49 -13.92 -6.10 8.07
N VAL A 50 -12.96 -6.22 8.97
CA VAL A 50 -12.72 -5.27 10.05
C VAL A 50 -12.47 -3.84 9.56
N ILE A 51 -12.03 -3.66 8.31
CA ILE A 51 -11.86 -2.35 7.67
C ILE A 51 -13.12 -1.48 7.78
N GLY A 52 -14.32 -2.09 7.72
CA GLY A 52 -15.60 -1.39 7.85
C GLY A 52 -15.88 -0.79 9.24
N LYS A 53 -15.03 -1.06 10.25
CA LYS A 53 -15.11 -0.40 11.55
C LYS A 53 -14.30 0.91 11.60
N TYR A 54 -13.39 1.10 10.66
CA TYR A 54 -12.43 2.21 10.67
C TYR A 54 -12.50 3.09 9.42
N ALA A 55 -13.13 2.64 8.35
CA ALA A 55 -13.42 3.44 7.17
C ALA A 55 -14.89 3.89 7.20
N ASP A 56 -15.16 5.12 6.74
CA ASP A 56 -16.52 5.66 6.66
C ASP A 56 -17.33 4.99 5.54
N GLU A 57 -16.62 4.60 4.48
CA GLU A 57 -17.21 3.87 3.36
C GLU A 57 -16.29 2.74 2.91
N VAL A 58 -16.88 1.60 2.51
CA VAL A 58 -16.15 0.48 1.94
C VAL A 58 -16.76 0.09 0.60
N VAL A 59 -15.96 0.19 -0.45
CA VAL A 59 -16.34 -0.22 -1.81
C VAL A 59 -15.72 -1.59 -2.08
N TRP A 60 -16.55 -2.64 -2.09
CA TRP A 60 -16.11 -4.01 -2.33
C TRP A 60 -16.07 -4.34 -3.82
N MET A 61 -14.91 -4.79 -4.30
CA MET A 61 -14.72 -5.19 -5.69
C MET A 61 -13.93 -6.51 -5.79
N HIS A 62 -13.82 -7.04 -7.00
CA HIS A 62 -12.95 -8.18 -7.25
C HIS A 62 -11.52 -7.71 -7.54
N LEU A 63 -10.54 -8.46 -7.06
CA LEU A 63 -9.15 -8.24 -7.42
C LEU A 63 -8.98 -8.43 -8.94
N GLY A 64 -8.30 -7.47 -9.60
CA GLY A 64 -8.15 -7.46 -11.06
C GLY A 64 -9.15 -6.56 -11.80
N SER A 65 -10.13 -5.97 -11.11
CA SER A 65 -11.10 -5.02 -11.69
C SER A 65 -10.56 -3.60 -11.63
N LEU A 66 -9.57 -3.29 -12.47
CA LEU A 66 -8.92 -1.97 -12.46
C LEU A 66 -9.87 -0.85 -12.89
N GLN A 67 -10.69 -1.06 -13.92
CA GLN A 67 -11.67 -0.06 -14.35
C GLN A 67 -12.65 0.27 -13.22
N ALA A 68 -13.18 -0.76 -12.54
CA ALA A 68 -14.10 -0.55 -11.43
C ALA A 68 -13.45 0.23 -10.27
N LEU A 69 -12.14 0.02 -10.02
CA LEU A 69 -11.39 0.80 -9.04
C LEU A 69 -11.33 2.29 -9.45
N LEU A 70 -10.94 2.57 -10.70
CA LEU A 70 -10.83 3.94 -11.20
C LEU A 70 -12.18 4.66 -11.17
N ASP A 71 -13.25 4.01 -11.62
CA ASP A 71 -14.61 4.55 -11.59
C ASP A 71 -15.07 4.84 -10.16
N ALA A 72 -14.78 3.94 -9.23
CA ALA A 72 -15.15 4.13 -7.83
C ALA A 72 -14.36 5.28 -7.18
N VAL A 73 -13.07 5.43 -7.49
CA VAL A 73 -12.23 6.55 -7.00
C VAL A 73 -12.81 7.88 -7.46
N GLN A 74 -13.17 8.00 -8.75
CA GLN A 74 -13.78 9.20 -9.30
C GLN A 74 -15.16 9.48 -8.70
N ALA A 75 -16.02 8.46 -8.62
CA ALA A 75 -17.38 8.59 -8.08
C ALA A 75 -17.38 9.02 -6.61
N LYS A 76 -16.35 8.63 -5.84
CA LYS A 76 -16.21 9.04 -4.44
C LYS A 76 -15.47 10.36 -4.25
N GLY A 77 -14.98 10.99 -5.31
CA GLY A 77 -14.25 12.25 -5.27
C GLY A 77 -12.90 12.16 -4.54
N VAL A 78 -12.29 10.97 -4.50
CA VAL A 78 -11.04 10.75 -3.79
C VAL A 78 -9.86 11.22 -4.64
N ARG A 79 -9.00 12.07 -4.06
CA ARG A 79 -7.83 12.62 -4.75
C ARG A 79 -6.49 12.21 -4.15
N LYS A 80 -6.47 11.76 -2.91
CA LYS A 80 -5.28 11.26 -2.21
C LYS A 80 -5.53 9.81 -1.81
N ILE A 81 -4.63 8.92 -2.19
CA ILE A 81 -4.81 7.47 -2.03
C ILE A 81 -3.55 6.87 -1.44
N VAL A 82 -3.71 5.93 -0.54
CA VAL A 82 -2.63 5.05 -0.07
C VAL A 82 -2.95 3.61 -0.46
N MET A 83 -1.96 2.90 -0.98
CA MET A 83 -2.04 1.44 -1.12
C MET A 83 -1.52 0.78 0.17
N ALA A 84 -2.33 -0.05 0.80
CA ALA A 84 -2.03 -0.68 2.07
C ALA A 84 -2.34 -2.17 2.07
N GLY A 85 -1.48 -2.96 2.71
CA GLY A 85 -1.64 -4.41 2.82
C GLY A 85 -1.01 -5.18 1.67
N GLN A 86 -1.29 -6.47 1.62
CA GLN A 86 -0.70 -7.41 0.68
C GLN A 86 -1.77 -8.04 -0.22
N ILE A 87 -1.33 -8.69 -1.29
CA ILE A 87 -2.16 -9.56 -2.13
C ILE A 87 -1.52 -10.94 -2.07
N LYS A 88 -2.33 -11.99 -1.81
CA LYS A 88 -1.83 -13.36 -1.76
C LYS A 88 -1.24 -13.76 -3.11
N PRO A 89 0.02 -14.22 -3.19
CA PRO A 89 0.65 -14.60 -4.46
C PRO A 89 -0.14 -15.68 -5.21
N THR A 90 -0.75 -16.63 -4.48
CA THR A 90 -1.57 -17.70 -5.06
C THR A 90 -2.81 -17.18 -5.79
N ARG A 91 -3.31 -16.02 -5.43
CA ARG A 91 -4.47 -15.39 -6.08
C ARG A 91 -4.11 -14.73 -7.41
N LEU A 92 -2.85 -14.33 -7.60
CA LEU A 92 -2.40 -13.69 -8.83
C LEU A 92 -2.57 -14.61 -10.06
N PHE A 93 -2.50 -15.92 -9.88
CA PHE A 93 -2.70 -16.90 -10.97
C PHE A 93 -4.17 -17.17 -11.33
N SER A 94 -5.11 -16.75 -10.47
CA SER A 94 -6.57 -16.97 -10.67
C SER A 94 -7.33 -15.67 -10.90
N LEU A 95 -6.65 -14.55 -11.18
CA LEU A 95 -7.28 -13.25 -11.39
C LEU A 95 -8.10 -13.22 -12.68
N ARG A 96 -9.35 -12.80 -12.55
CA ARG A 96 -10.15 -12.35 -13.68
C ARG A 96 -9.88 -10.86 -13.90
N LEU A 97 -8.97 -10.59 -14.83
CA LEU A 97 -8.60 -9.22 -15.18
C LEU A 97 -9.66 -8.64 -16.10
N ASP A 98 -10.08 -7.40 -15.82
CA ASP A 98 -10.91 -6.64 -16.76
C ASP A 98 -10.09 -6.13 -17.96
N ALA A 99 -10.77 -5.57 -18.96
CA ALA A 99 -10.13 -5.07 -20.18
C ALA A 99 -9.07 -3.99 -19.90
N LYS A 100 -9.30 -3.15 -18.90
CA LYS A 100 -8.37 -2.09 -18.50
C LYS A 100 -7.11 -2.67 -17.88
N ALA A 101 -7.24 -3.60 -16.92
CA ALA A 101 -6.10 -4.28 -16.32
C ALA A 101 -5.27 -5.05 -17.36
N LEU A 102 -5.94 -5.75 -18.29
CA LEU A 102 -5.26 -6.43 -19.40
C LEU A 102 -4.50 -5.45 -20.31
N SER A 103 -5.11 -4.32 -20.64
CA SER A 103 -4.47 -3.28 -21.45
C SER A 103 -3.20 -2.78 -20.79
N VAL A 104 -3.28 -2.41 -19.50
CA VAL A 104 -2.13 -1.92 -18.72
C VAL A 104 -1.03 -2.99 -18.66
N LEU A 105 -1.36 -4.24 -18.35
CA LEU A 105 -0.36 -5.32 -18.29
C LEU A 105 0.33 -5.61 -19.61
N ARG A 106 -0.33 -5.36 -20.76
CA ARG A 106 0.29 -5.51 -22.09
C ARG A 106 1.35 -4.45 -22.39
N THR A 107 1.26 -3.28 -21.80
CA THR A 107 2.26 -2.20 -21.99
C THR A 107 3.54 -2.41 -21.19
N LEU A 108 3.47 -3.25 -20.14
CA LEU A 108 4.62 -3.48 -19.26
C LEU A 108 5.64 -4.44 -19.91
N LYS A 109 6.89 -3.98 -20.02
CA LYS A 109 8.02 -4.81 -20.48
C LYS A 109 8.36 -5.90 -19.48
N THR A 110 8.35 -5.56 -18.20
CA THR A 110 8.58 -6.47 -17.08
C THR A 110 7.33 -6.51 -16.21
N LYS A 111 6.91 -7.71 -15.79
CA LYS A 111 5.69 -7.90 -14.99
C LYS A 111 6.07 -8.35 -13.58
N ASN A 112 6.68 -7.45 -12.82
CA ASN A 112 6.92 -7.62 -11.39
C ASN A 112 5.98 -6.72 -10.57
N ALA A 113 5.98 -6.88 -9.25
CA ALA A 113 5.11 -6.11 -8.37
C ALA A 113 5.33 -4.60 -8.52
N HIS A 114 6.59 -4.17 -8.60
CA HIS A 114 6.95 -2.75 -8.72
C HIS A 114 6.36 -2.11 -9.99
N THR A 115 6.54 -2.74 -11.15
CA THR A 115 6.04 -2.20 -12.43
C THR A 115 4.51 -2.21 -12.50
N ILE A 116 3.86 -3.24 -11.95
CA ILE A 116 2.40 -3.33 -11.91
C ILE A 116 1.81 -2.25 -11.01
N PHE A 117 2.33 -2.08 -9.78
CA PHE A 117 1.85 -1.03 -8.87
C PHE A 117 2.17 0.37 -9.38
N GLY A 118 3.32 0.57 -10.04
CA GLY A 118 3.65 1.81 -10.72
C GLY A 118 2.62 2.17 -11.78
N ALA A 119 2.27 1.21 -12.65
CA ALA A 119 1.28 1.42 -13.71
C ALA A 119 -0.14 1.70 -13.14
N ILE A 120 -0.54 1.06 -12.05
CA ILE A 120 -1.80 1.40 -11.35
C ILE A 120 -1.74 2.83 -10.81
N GLY A 121 -0.59 3.26 -10.26
CA GLY A 121 -0.37 4.63 -9.82
C GLY A 121 -0.48 5.65 -10.95
N ASP A 122 0.02 5.32 -12.14
CA ASP A 122 -0.11 6.17 -13.34
C ASP A 122 -1.55 6.30 -13.79
N GLU A 123 -2.33 5.21 -13.77
CA GLU A 123 -3.76 5.26 -14.09
C GLU A 123 -4.56 6.07 -13.07
N LEU A 124 -4.24 5.97 -11.79
CA LEU A 124 -4.84 6.82 -10.74
C LEU A 124 -4.50 8.30 -10.98
N ARG A 125 -3.25 8.59 -11.33
CA ARG A 125 -2.81 9.97 -11.65
C ARG A 125 -3.54 10.51 -12.87
N ALA A 126 -3.77 9.68 -13.88
CA ALA A 126 -4.52 10.08 -15.09
C ALA A 126 -5.97 10.51 -14.80
N ILE A 127 -6.58 10.02 -13.73
CA ILE A 127 -7.91 10.42 -13.28
C ILE A 127 -7.89 11.52 -12.20
N GLY A 128 -6.72 12.11 -11.92
CA GLY A 128 -6.55 13.19 -10.96
C GLY A 128 -6.43 12.73 -9.49
N ALA A 129 -6.11 11.46 -9.25
CA ALA A 129 -5.84 10.95 -7.93
C ALA A 129 -4.33 10.71 -7.74
N GLU A 130 -3.78 11.18 -6.62
CA GLU A 130 -2.37 11.04 -6.26
C GLU A 130 -2.17 9.87 -5.32
N LEU A 131 -1.20 9.02 -5.65
CA LEU A 131 -0.77 7.93 -4.78
C LEU A 131 0.27 8.46 -3.78
N LEU A 132 -0.09 8.43 -2.50
CA LEU A 132 0.79 8.82 -1.40
C LEU A 132 1.69 7.63 -0.98
N PRO A 133 2.85 7.92 -0.36
CA PRO A 133 3.68 6.88 0.25
C PRO A 133 2.89 6.00 1.22
N ALA A 134 3.19 4.70 1.26
CA ALA A 134 2.49 3.76 2.13
C ALA A 134 2.69 4.07 3.62
N SER A 135 3.76 4.76 4.00
CA SER A 135 4.06 5.18 5.37
C SER A 135 3.25 6.39 5.87
N CYS A 136 2.57 7.12 4.95
CA CYS A 136 1.74 8.26 5.35
C CYS A 136 0.70 7.86 6.39
N PHE A 137 0.53 8.68 7.42
CA PHE A 137 -0.35 8.44 8.56
C PHE A 137 0.04 7.27 9.46
N MET A 138 1.24 6.67 9.26
CA MET A 138 1.70 5.54 10.07
C MET A 138 3.00 5.85 10.84
N GLU A 139 3.44 7.09 10.84
CA GLU A 139 4.68 7.53 11.46
C GLU A 139 4.74 7.21 12.96
N THR A 140 3.61 7.37 13.66
CA THR A 140 3.49 7.05 15.08
C THR A 140 3.43 5.54 15.40
N GLU A 141 3.10 4.74 14.40
CA GLU A 141 3.04 3.28 14.52
C GLU A 141 4.38 2.62 14.10
N MET A 142 5.32 3.41 13.57
CA MET A 142 6.64 2.93 13.19
C MET A 142 7.54 2.85 14.42
N PRO A 143 8.28 1.76 14.60
CA PRO A 143 9.22 1.65 15.71
C PRO A 143 10.35 2.67 15.59
N GLU A 144 10.77 3.22 16.72
CA GLU A 144 11.96 4.03 16.78
C GLU A 144 13.23 3.20 16.52
N ALA A 145 14.31 3.90 16.11
CA ALA A 145 15.59 3.24 15.90
C ALA A 145 16.14 2.70 17.23
N GLY A 146 16.58 1.47 17.25
CA GLY A 146 17.18 0.86 18.43
C GLY A 146 16.79 -0.61 18.64
N THR A 147 16.98 -1.07 19.86
CA THR A 147 16.63 -2.45 20.26
C THR A 147 15.14 -2.53 20.56
N LEU A 148 14.39 -3.25 19.72
CA LEU A 148 12.96 -3.48 19.91
C LEU A 148 12.65 -4.66 20.84
N GLY A 149 13.64 -5.54 21.06
CA GLY A 149 13.50 -6.72 21.90
C GLY A 149 13.84 -6.47 23.37
N ARG A 150 13.78 -7.54 24.17
CA ARG A 150 14.10 -7.48 25.62
C ARG A 150 15.60 -7.35 25.89
N ARG A 151 16.46 -7.65 24.94
CA ARG A 151 17.91 -7.53 25.05
C ARG A 151 18.52 -6.89 23.81
N ALA A 152 19.60 -6.18 23.97
CA ALA A 152 20.41 -5.72 22.85
C ALA A 152 21.22 -6.88 22.24
N PRO A 153 21.55 -6.81 20.93
CA PRO A 153 22.48 -7.75 20.31
C PRO A 153 23.87 -7.62 20.93
N ASP A 154 24.55 -8.76 21.09
CA ASP A 154 25.96 -8.78 21.48
C ASP A 154 26.87 -8.37 20.29
N GLU A 155 28.20 -8.30 20.53
CA GLU A 155 29.15 -7.85 19.51
C GLU A 155 29.16 -8.73 18.26
N ARG A 156 29.01 -10.05 18.42
CA ARG A 156 28.95 -10.99 17.30
C ARG A 156 27.66 -10.81 16.51
N GLU A 157 26.54 -10.76 17.20
CA GLU A 157 25.23 -10.51 16.60
C GLU A 157 25.18 -9.16 15.88
N GLN A 158 25.83 -8.13 16.46
CA GLN A 158 25.94 -6.83 15.82
C GLN A 158 26.74 -6.87 14.50
N ALA A 159 27.82 -7.65 14.47
CA ALA A 159 28.58 -7.86 13.23
C ALA A 159 27.76 -8.60 12.17
N ASP A 160 27.03 -9.65 12.59
CA ASP A 160 26.12 -10.40 11.71
C ASP A 160 24.99 -9.51 11.16
N ILE A 161 24.40 -8.63 11.99
CA ILE A 161 23.40 -7.64 11.57
C ILE A 161 23.97 -6.69 10.50
N GLN A 162 25.18 -6.17 10.69
CA GLN A 162 25.83 -5.28 9.73
C GLN A 162 26.09 -5.99 8.40
N LEU A 163 26.57 -7.23 8.44
CA LEU A 163 26.80 -8.04 7.25
C LEU A 163 25.46 -8.32 6.52
N GLY A 164 24.44 -8.74 7.27
CA GLY A 164 23.10 -9.02 6.74
C GLY A 164 22.48 -7.80 6.11
N ALA A 165 22.54 -6.64 6.77
CA ALA A 165 22.01 -5.38 6.21
C ALA A 165 22.72 -4.96 4.91
N LYS A 166 24.05 -5.18 4.84
CA LYS A 166 24.82 -4.90 3.61
C LYS A 166 24.44 -5.85 2.47
N ALA A 167 24.29 -7.14 2.77
CA ALA A 167 23.87 -8.13 1.78
C ALA A 167 22.44 -7.85 1.30
N ALA A 168 21.50 -7.61 2.20
CA ALA A 168 20.12 -7.28 1.89
C ALA A 168 20.01 -6.03 1.00
N LYS A 169 20.80 -5.00 1.28
CA LYS A 169 20.82 -3.77 0.46
C LYS A 169 21.30 -4.01 -0.97
N VAL A 170 22.27 -4.91 -1.17
CA VAL A 170 22.77 -5.26 -2.51
C VAL A 170 21.74 -6.10 -3.26
N THR A 171 21.19 -7.14 -2.63
CA THR A 171 20.24 -8.05 -3.27
C THR A 171 18.90 -7.36 -3.59
N SER A 172 18.42 -6.46 -2.74
CA SER A 172 17.21 -5.69 -3.01
C SER A 172 17.37 -4.75 -4.21
N GLY A 173 18.56 -4.20 -4.44
CA GLY A 173 18.86 -3.41 -5.64
C GLY A 173 18.83 -4.23 -6.94
N LEU A 174 18.93 -5.55 -6.86
CA LEU A 174 18.81 -6.49 -7.97
C LEU A 174 17.41 -7.10 -8.09
N GLU A 175 16.44 -6.64 -7.31
CA GLU A 175 15.08 -7.20 -7.21
C GLU A 175 15.05 -8.71 -6.89
N ILE A 176 16.08 -9.23 -6.25
CA ILE A 176 16.15 -10.62 -5.78
C ILE A 176 15.35 -10.70 -4.47
N GLY A 177 14.37 -11.59 -4.43
CA GLY A 177 13.56 -11.85 -3.22
C GLY A 177 14.41 -12.32 -2.05
N GLN A 178 14.04 -11.93 -0.85
CA GLN A 178 14.75 -12.21 0.40
C GLN A 178 13.82 -12.91 1.38
#